data_ddd158e047b5ef73753053d34bad42d7
#
_entry.id   ddd158e047b5ef73753053d34bad42d7
#
_cell.length_a   1.000
_cell.length_b   1.000
_cell.length_c   1.000
_cell.angle_alpha   90.00
_cell.angle_beta   90.00
_cell.angle_gamma   90.00
#
_symmetry.space_group_name_H-M   'P 1'
#
loop_
_entity.id
_entity.type
_entity.pdbx_description
1 polymer ?
#
loop_
_entity_poly.entity_id
_entity_poly.type
_entity_poly.pdbx_seq_one_letter_code
_entity_poly.pdbx_strand_id
1 'polypeptide(L)'
;MSNTKSELFEKHPEWILQCKNRPLSTGRGGTQIVLDLTNPEVQDFVFSVIDNLMTQYPAIAYMKWDANSCMLDYGSPYSPKEKQSHLYIEHHRGLNNVLERIRAKYPQLILQACAGGGGRINYGILPYFDEFWTSDDTDALQRVYLQWGVSCFYPTIAMAAHVSADKNHQ
;
A
#
# COMPACT_ATOMS: atom_id res chain seq x y z
N MET A 1 0.28 3.21 -5.70
CA MET A 1 0.46 2.53 -7.00
C MET A 1 -0.35 3.25 -8.06
N SER A 2 0.05 3.17 -9.33
CA SER A 2 -0.64 3.74 -10.47
C SER A 2 -0.71 2.72 -11.62
N ASN A 3 -1.12 3.16 -12.79
CA ASN A 3 -1.27 2.31 -13.98
C ASN A 3 -0.54 2.96 -15.17
N THR A 4 0.08 2.15 -16.03
CA THR A 4 0.80 2.64 -17.22
C THR A 4 -0.09 3.35 -18.23
N LYS A 5 -1.42 3.20 -18.12
CA LYS A 5 -2.43 3.87 -18.96
C LYS A 5 -3.08 5.06 -18.24
N SER A 6 -2.56 5.47 -17.09
CA SER A 6 -3.12 6.59 -16.33
C SER A 6 -2.57 7.93 -16.82
N GLU A 7 -3.38 8.96 -16.72
CA GLU A 7 -2.97 10.34 -16.96
C GLU A 7 -1.79 10.77 -16.05
N LEU A 8 -1.72 10.21 -14.83
CA LEU A 8 -0.61 10.42 -13.93
C LEU A 8 0.72 9.94 -14.52
N PHE A 9 0.74 8.74 -15.11
CA PHE A 9 1.96 8.20 -15.73
C PHE A 9 2.35 8.98 -16.99
N GLU A 10 1.37 9.42 -17.76
CA GLU A 10 1.59 10.23 -18.95
C GLU A 10 2.21 11.60 -18.62
N LYS A 11 1.75 12.25 -17.53
CA LYS A 11 2.23 13.57 -17.09
C LYS A 11 3.51 13.51 -16.27
N HIS A 12 3.70 12.47 -15.48
CA HIS A 12 4.77 12.32 -14.50
C HIS A 12 5.43 10.93 -14.56
N PRO A 13 6.02 10.54 -15.69
CA PRO A 13 6.71 9.25 -15.79
C PRO A 13 7.92 9.15 -14.84
N GLU A 14 8.52 10.30 -14.47
CA GLU A 14 9.62 10.41 -13.51
C GLU A 14 9.22 10.12 -12.05
N TRP A 15 7.92 10.04 -11.76
CA TRP A 15 7.41 9.71 -10.42
C TRP A 15 7.32 8.21 -10.16
N ILE A 16 7.71 7.40 -11.13
CA ILE A 16 7.57 5.94 -11.05
C ILE A 16 8.92 5.30 -10.75
N LEU A 17 8.92 4.36 -9.82
CA LEU A 17 10.09 3.53 -9.56
C LEU A 17 10.44 2.69 -10.79
N GLN A 18 11.65 2.88 -11.30
CA GLN A 18 12.19 2.07 -12.38
C GLN A 18 13.71 2.06 -12.36
N CYS A 19 14.30 0.94 -12.71
CA CYS A 19 15.76 0.86 -12.92
C CYS A 19 16.14 1.58 -14.21
N LYS A 20 17.17 2.42 -14.12
CA LYS A 20 17.79 3.03 -15.29
C LYS A 20 18.35 1.93 -16.21
N ASN A 21 18.09 2.03 -17.49
CA ASN A 21 18.53 1.07 -18.52
C ASN A 21 17.89 -0.35 -18.45
N ARG A 22 16.73 -0.46 -17.80
CA ARG A 22 15.91 -1.68 -17.83
C ARG A 22 14.51 -1.35 -18.29
N PRO A 23 13.77 -2.31 -18.86
CA PRO A 23 12.33 -2.14 -19.12
C PRO A 23 11.60 -1.76 -17.84
N LEU A 24 10.53 -0.99 -17.97
CA LEU A 24 9.66 -0.65 -16.84
C LEU A 24 9.10 -1.92 -16.20
N SER A 25 9.37 -2.09 -14.92
CA SER A 25 8.82 -3.20 -14.15
C SER A 25 7.34 -2.94 -13.86
N THR A 26 6.49 -3.82 -14.33
CA THR A 26 5.04 -3.74 -14.13
C THR A 26 4.55 -4.90 -13.28
N GLY A 27 3.66 -4.60 -12.34
CA GLY A 27 3.05 -5.61 -11.48
C GLY A 27 1.86 -6.31 -12.13
N ARG A 28 0.89 -6.66 -11.32
CA ARG A 28 -0.31 -7.41 -11.68
C ARG A 28 -0.97 -6.88 -12.96
N GLY A 29 -1.28 -7.77 -13.88
CA GLY A 29 -1.93 -7.43 -15.17
C GLY A 29 -1.01 -6.71 -16.17
N GLY A 30 0.32 -6.64 -15.91
CA GLY A 30 1.28 -6.01 -16.81
C GLY A 30 1.16 -4.48 -16.90
N THR A 31 0.39 -3.85 -16.00
CA THR A 31 0.09 -2.41 -16.09
C THR A 31 0.30 -1.66 -14.76
N GLN A 32 0.35 -2.35 -13.64
CA GLN A 32 0.55 -1.71 -12.34
C GLN A 32 1.99 -1.24 -12.16
N ILE A 33 2.14 -0.01 -11.69
CA ILE A 33 3.43 0.65 -11.45
C ILE A 33 3.47 1.23 -10.04
N VAL A 34 4.67 1.36 -9.48
CA VAL A 34 4.88 1.84 -8.12
C VAL A 34 5.36 3.28 -8.16
N LEU A 35 4.70 4.14 -7.38
CA LEU A 35 5.09 5.53 -7.19
C LEU A 35 6.37 5.61 -6.34
N ASP A 36 7.27 6.53 -6.68
CA ASP A 36 8.51 6.76 -5.95
C ASP A 36 8.29 7.64 -4.73
N LEU A 37 7.98 7.03 -3.60
CA LEU A 37 7.78 7.75 -2.33
C LEU A 37 9.10 8.25 -1.70
N THR A 38 10.26 8.06 -2.32
CA THR A 38 11.48 8.78 -1.93
C THR A 38 11.44 10.26 -2.35
N ASN A 39 10.56 10.58 -3.33
CA ASN A 39 10.32 11.93 -3.81
C ASN A 39 9.23 12.64 -2.97
N PRO A 40 9.55 13.78 -2.31
CA PRO A 40 8.55 14.53 -1.54
C PRO A 40 7.35 15.01 -2.36
N GLU A 41 7.52 15.36 -3.64
CA GLU A 41 6.40 15.76 -4.51
C GLU A 41 5.39 14.62 -4.70
N VAL A 42 5.89 13.39 -4.81
CA VAL A 42 5.05 12.19 -4.90
C VAL A 42 4.34 11.92 -3.57
N GLN A 43 5.00 12.16 -2.43
CA GLN A 43 4.36 12.07 -1.12
C GLN A 43 3.23 13.11 -1.00
N ASP A 44 3.47 14.35 -1.44
CA ASP A 44 2.45 15.42 -1.44
C ASP A 44 1.27 15.07 -2.35
N PHE A 45 1.55 14.54 -3.52
CA PHE A 45 0.50 14.04 -4.42
C PHE A 45 -0.34 12.94 -3.77
N VAL A 46 0.29 11.92 -3.19
CA VAL A 46 -0.44 10.80 -2.54
C VAL A 46 -1.27 11.30 -1.37
N PHE A 47 -0.73 12.20 -0.55
CA PHE A 47 -1.49 12.85 0.51
C PHE A 47 -2.69 13.62 -0.05
N SER A 48 -2.49 14.42 -1.11
CA SER A 48 -3.55 15.23 -1.71
C SER A 48 -4.70 14.39 -2.27
N VAL A 49 -4.44 13.20 -2.78
CA VAL A 49 -5.48 12.28 -3.25
C VAL A 49 -6.44 11.91 -2.10
N ILE A 50 -5.90 11.56 -0.95
CA ILE A 50 -6.71 11.23 0.23
C ILE A 50 -7.39 12.48 0.77
N ASP A 51 -6.67 13.60 0.85
CA ASP A 51 -7.17 14.86 1.35
C ASP A 51 -8.35 15.39 0.53
N ASN A 52 -8.24 15.35 -0.79
CA ASN A 52 -9.32 15.73 -1.71
C ASN A 52 -10.54 14.83 -1.56
N LEU A 53 -10.31 13.49 -1.45
CA LEU A 53 -11.40 12.54 -1.27
C LEU A 53 -12.15 12.79 0.04
N MET A 54 -11.43 12.96 1.14
CA MET A 54 -12.01 13.23 2.47
C MET A 54 -12.71 14.60 2.53
N THR A 55 -12.19 15.60 1.82
CA THR A 55 -12.80 16.92 1.74
C THR A 55 -14.10 16.88 0.93
N GLN A 56 -14.09 16.15 -0.19
CA GLN A 56 -15.26 16.03 -1.06
C GLN A 56 -16.36 15.13 -0.43
N TYR A 57 -15.95 14.12 0.32
CA TYR A 57 -16.85 13.14 0.93
C TYR A 57 -16.55 12.99 2.43
N PRO A 58 -16.95 13.96 3.26
CA PRO A 58 -16.60 13.98 4.68
C PRO A 58 -17.26 12.87 5.51
N ALA A 59 -18.22 12.15 4.94
CA ALA A 59 -18.88 11.00 5.56
C ALA A 59 -18.07 9.69 5.44
N ILE A 60 -16.94 9.68 4.74
CA ILE A 60 -16.07 8.50 4.67
C ILE A 60 -15.45 8.27 6.04
N ALA A 61 -15.77 7.12 6.65
CA ALA A 61 -15.24 6.70 7.95
C ALA A 61 -14.23 5.55 7.85
N TYR A 62 -14.15 4.88 6.71
CA TYR A 62 -13.31 3.70 6.49
C TYR A 62 -12.67 3.72 5.11
N MET A 63 -11.39 3.36 5.04
CA MET A 63 -10.64 3.29 3.80
C MET A 63 -9.71 2.08 3.79
N LYS A 64 -9.84 1.23 2.78
CA LYS A 64 -8.89 0.15 2.50
C LYS A 64 -7.78 0.66 1.58
N TRP A 65 -6.56 0.60 2.08
CA TRP A 65 -5.36 0.98 1.32
C TRP A 65 -4.72 -0.25 0.73
N ASP A 66 -4.95 -0.47 -0.55
CA ASP A 66 -4.45 -1.63 -1.27
C ASP A 66 -3.24 -1.30 -2.15
N ALA A 67 -2.20 -2.13 -2.08
CA ALA A 67 -0.94 -1.91 -2.79
C ALA A 67 -0.29 -3.22 -3.23
N ASN A 68 -0.83 -3.83 -4.27
CA ASN A 68 -0.62 -5.23 -4.69
C ASN A 68 0.67 -5.49 -5.49
N SER A 69 1.63 -4.57 -5.56
CA SER A 69 2.89 -4.80 -6.28
C SER A 69 4.04 -5.14 -5.35
N CYS A 70 4.76 -6.20 -5.66
CA CYS A 70 6.04 -6.49 -5.00
C CYS A 70 7.09 -5.51 -5.52
N MET A 71 7.87 -4.93 -4.61
CA MET A 71 8.98 -4.04 -4.94
C MET A 71 10.26 -4.87 -5.16
N LEU A 72 10.37 -5.44 -6.34
CA LEU A 72 11.55 -6.21 -6.75
C LEU A 72 12.31 -5.44 -7.84
N ASP A 73 13.61 -5.27 -7.65
CA ASP A 73 14.53 -4.73 -8.65
C ASP A 73 14.15 -3.35 -9.21
N TYR A 74 13.81 -2.42 -8.30
CA TYR A 74 13.51 -1.04 -8.64
C TYR A 74 14.69 -0.10 -8.39
N GLY A 75 14.70 1.02 -9.11
CA GLY A 75 15.50 2.20 -8.84
C GLY A 75 14.61 3.41 -8.65
N SER A 76 15.13 4.45 -8.01
CA SER A 76 14.46 5.74 -7.88
C SER A 76 15.02 6.73 -8.91
N PRO A 77 14.19 7.30 -9.80
CA PRO A 77 14.61 8.39 -10.65
C PRO A 77 14.99 9.66 -9.88
N TYR A 78 14.38 9.86 -8.71
CA TYR A 78 14.62 11.01 -7.83
C TYR A 78 15.90 10.90 -7.01
N SER A 79 16.15 9.71 -6.43
CA SER A 79 17.28 9.52 -5.52
C SER A 79 18.62 9.52 -6.27
N PRO A 80 19.66 10.19 -5.74
CA PRO A 80 20.98 10.20 -6.35
C PRO A 80 21.59 8.78 -6.38
N LYS A 81 22.55 8.56 -7.28
CA LYS A 81 23.15 7.25 -7.54
C LYS A 81 23.70 6.58 -6.28
N GLU A 82 24.32 7.36 -5.41
CA GLU A 82 24.95 6.91 -4.16
C GLU A 82 23.93 6.42 -3.12
N LYS A 83 22.67 6.83 -3.26
CA LYS A 83 21.57 6.47 -2.33
C LYS A 83 20.64 5.39 -2.88
N GLN A 84 20.88 4.86 -4.07
CA GLN A 84 20.00 3.83 -4.65
C GLN A 84 19.92 2.57 -3.78
N SER A 85 20.99 2.19 -3.08
CA SER A 85 20.98 1.06 -2.12
C SER A 85 20.06 1.29 -0.91
N HIS A 86 19.68 2.53 -0.63
CA HIS A 86 18.78 2.89 0.47
C HIS A 86 17.31 2.97 0.02
N LEU A 87 17.01 2.71 -1.25
CA LEU A 87 15.70 2.90 -1.86
C LEU A 87 14.55 2.35 -1.01
N TYR A 88 14.66 1.09 -0.58
CA TYR A 88 13.55 0.44 0.13
C TYR A 88 13.28 1.06 1.49
N ILE A 89 14.33 1.48 2.18
CA ILE A 89 14.23 2.17 3.48
C ILE A 89 13.61 3.56 3.27
N GLU A 90 14.13 4.33 2.32
CA GLU A 90 13.66 5.70 2.06
C GLU A 90 12.23 5.72 1.50
N HIS A 91 11.87 4.75 0.65
CA HIS A 91 10.50 4.58 0.17
C HIS A 91 9.53 4.29 1.33
N HIS A 92 9.94 3.42 2.26
CA HIS A 92 9.14 3.11 3.44
C HIS A 92 8.99 4.33 4.38
N ARG A 93 10.07 5.09 4.58
CA ARG A 93 10.02 6.37 5.31
C ARG A 93 9.07 7.38 4.66
N GLY A 94 9.12 7.46 3.32
CA GLY A 94 8.18 8.29 2.57
C GLY A 94 6.72 7.86 2.75
N LEU A 95 6.44 6.55 2.77
CA LEU A 95 5.10 6.05 3.07
C LEU A 95 4.67 6.43 4.50
N ASN A 96 5.55 6.25 5.49
CA ASN A 96 5.24 6.62 6.86
C ASN A 96 4.94 8.11 7.00
N ASN A 97 5.72 8.98 6.35
CA ASN A 97 5.45 10.42 6.34
C ASN A 97 4.05 10.76 5.79
N VAL A 98 3.63 10.12 4.71
CA VAL A 98 2.27 10.30 4.17
C VAL A 98 1.22 9.84 5.18
N LEU A 99 1.41 8.66 5.78
CA LEU A 99 0.48 8.09 6.76
C LEU A 99 0.39 8.94 8.04
N GLU A 100 1.51 9.46 8.54
CA GLU A 100 1.55 10.38 9.69
C GLU A 100 0.72 11.64 9.42
N ARG A 101 0.86 12.23 8.23
CA ARG A 101 0.09 13.41 7.81
C ARG A 101 -1.40 13.09 7.73
N ILE A 102 -1.78 11.92 7.20
CA ILE A 102 -3.17 11.47 7.15
C ILE A 102 -3.73 11.30 8.56
N ARG A 103 -2.99 10.62 9.46
CA ARG A 103 -3.42 10.41 10.84
C ARG A 103 -3.55 11.71 11.63
N ALA A 104 -2.64 12.66 11.40
CA ALA A 104 -2.71 13.98 12.04
C ALA A 104 -3.96 14.77 11.60
N LYS A 105 -4.34 14.68 10.31
CA LYS A 105 -5.49 15.43 9.77
C LYS A 105 -6.82 14.71 9.95
N TYR A 106 -6.81 13.38 9.88
CA TYR A 106 -8.01 12.51 9.90
C TYR A 106 -7.89 11.41 10.97
N PRO A 107 -7.80 11.76 12.26
CA PRO A 107 -7.54 10.78 13.33
C PRO A 107 -8.66 9.75 13.52
N GLN A 108 -9.91 10.06 13.08
CA GLN A 108 -11.05 9.14 13.18
C GLN A 108 -11.17 8.20 11.97
N LEU A 109 -10.41 8.42 10.89
CA LEU A 109 -10.49 7.59 9.70
C LEU A 109 -9.95 6.19 10.01
N ILE A 110 -10.77 5.17 9.87
CA ILE A 110 -10.32 3.79 10.00
C ILE A 110 -9.59 3.39 8.72
N LEU A 111 -8.32 3.02 8.86
CA LEU A 111 -7.47 2.56 7.76
C LEU A 111 -7.21 1.06 7.85
N GLN A 112 -7.53 0.34 6.77
CA GLN A 112 -7.14 -1.06 6.60
C GLN A 112 -5.96 -1.17 5.62
N ALA A 113 -4.90 -1.83 6.04
CA ALA A 113 -3.78 -2.16 5.16
C ALA A 113 -4.08 -3.43 4.34
N CYS A 114 -3.80 -3.38 3.05
CA CYS A 114 -3.88 -4.53 2.15
C CYS A 114 -2.76 -4.49 1.10
N ALA A 115 -2.22 -5.65 0.79
CA ALA A 115 -1.26 -5.83 -0.29
C ALA A 115 -1.29 -7.30 -0.76
N GLY A 116 -2.30 -7.68 -1.55
CA GLY A 116 -2.56 -9.08 -1.87
C GLY A 116 -2.79 -9.90 -0.58
N GLY A 117 -3.67 -9.42 0.29
CA GLY A 117 -3.75 -9.85 1.67
C GLY A 117 -2.72 -9.16 2.57
N GLY A 118 -2.07 -9.92 3.44
CA GLY A 118 -1.12 -9.45 4.44
C GLY A 118 0.32 -9.23 3.96
N GLY A 119 0.57 -9.09 2.67
CA GLY A 119 1.91 -9.07 2.09
C GLY A 119 2.81 -7.92 2.56
N ARG A 120 2.27 -6.89 3.21
CA ARG A 120 3.02 -5.74 3.75
C ARG A 120 2.83 -5.52 5.24
N ILE A 121 2.31 -6.51 5.96
CA ILE A 121 2.18 -6.41 7.41
C ILE A 121 3.58 -6.41 8.02
N ASN A 122 3.85 -5.41 8.85
CA ASN A 122 5.03 -5.33 9.68
C ASN A 122 4.74 -4.44 10.89
N TYR A 123 5.54 -4.55 11.94
CA TYR A 123 5.33 -3.74 13.14
C TYR A 123 5.48 -2.23 12.92
N GLY A 124 6.23 -1.82 11.88
CA GLY A 124 6.44 -0.40 11.55
C GLY A 124 5.20 0.29 10.99
N ILE A 125 4.22 -0.45 10.43
CA ILE A 125 2.98 0.14 9.91
C ILE A 125 1.81 0.07 10.89
N LEU A 126 1.88 -0.76 11.93
CA LEU A 126 0.80 -0.90 12.92
C LEU A 126 0.37 0.41 13.60
N PRO A 127 1.26 1.39 13.85
CA PRO A 127 0.84 2.68 14.39
C PRO A 127 -0.06 3.50 13.45
N TYR A 128 -0.06 3.20 12.16
CA TYR A 128 -0.77 3.98 11.12
C TYR A 128 -2.05 3.31 10.63
N PHE A 129 -2.20 2.00 10.80
CA PHE A 129 -3.38 1.25 10.37
C PHE A 129 -4.10 0.66 11.58
N ASP A 130 -5.43 0.78 11.56
CA ASP A 130 -6.28 0.21 12.61
C ASP A 130 -6.38 -1.30 12.46
N GLU A 131 -6.36 -1.78 11.21
CA GLU A 131 -6.40 -3.19 10.89
C GLU A 131 -5.68 -3.52 9.58
N PHE A 132 -5.42 -4.79 9.37
CA PHE A 132 -4.88 -5.29 8.12
C PHE A 132 -5.67 -6.49 7.59
N TRP A 133 -5.73 -6.59 6.27
CA TRP A 133 -6.31 -7.71 5.56
C TRP A 133 -5.35 -8.88 5.58
N THR A 134 -5.71 -9.98 6.24
CA THR A 134 -4.77 -11.09 6.48
C THR A 134 -4.47 -11.90 5.23
N SER A 135 -5.46 -12.10 4.36
CA SER A 135 -5.34 -12.88 3.11
C SER A 135 -6.50 -12.57 2.18
N ASP A 136 -6.27 -12.66 0.88
CA ASP A 136 -7.32 -12.64 -0.16
C ASP A 136 -8.08 -13.97 -0.28
N ASP A 137 -7.56 -15.04 0.34
CA ASP A 137 -8.28 -16.29 0.43
C ASP A 137 -9.40 -16.16 1.47
N THR A 138 -10.64 -16.24 1.00
CA THR A 138 -11.86 -16.09 1.81
C THR A 138 -12.56 -17.41 2.10
N ASP A 139 -11.97 -18.53 1.69
CA ASP A 139 -12.46 -19.87 2.07
C ASP A 139 -12.55 -19.99 3.60
N ALA A 140 -13.71 -20.41 4.10
CA ALA A 140 -13.99 -20.42 5.53
C ALA A 140 -13.04 -21.33 6.32
N LEU A 141 -12.68 -22.49 5.78
CA LEU A 141 -11.77 -23.44 6.43
C LEU A 141 -10.32 -22.92 6.39
N GLN A 142 -9.88 -22.42 5.24
CA GLN A 142 -8.55 -21.81 5.11
C GLN A 142 -8.40 -20.59 6.01
N ARG A 143 -9.43 -19.79 6.18
CA ARG A 143 -9.43 -18.62 7.09
C ARG A 143 -9.16 -19.00 8.54
N VAL A 144 -9.60 -20.15 9.01
CA VAL A 144 -9.26 -20.62 10.38
C VAL A 144 -7.74 -20.72 10.53
N TYR A 145 -7.05 -21.35 9.58
CA TYR A 145 -5.59 -21.51 9.63
C TYR A 145 -4.87 -20.20 9.42
N LEU A 146 -5.34 -19.36 8.48
CA LEU A 146 -4.74 -18.06 8.18
C LEU A 146 -4.84 -17.10 9.38
N GLN A 147 -6.02 -16.99 9.98
CA GLN A 147 -6.23 -16.11 11.15
C GLN A 147 -5.42 -16.62 12.36
N TRP A 148 -5.44 -17.93 12.60
CA TRP A 148 -4.64 -18.52 13.68
C TRP A 148 -3.15 -18.31 13.46
N GLY A 149 -2.63 -18.59 12.26
CA GLY A 149 -1.21 -18.44 11.94
C GLY A 149 -0.72 -17.00 12.10
N VAL A 150 -1.50 -16.02 11.61
CA VAL A 150 -1.16 -14.59 11.74
C VAL A 150 -1.23 -14.15 13.20
N SER A 151 -2.18 -14.66 13.99
CA SER A 151 -2.31 -14.30 15.41
C SER A 151 -1.11 -14.72 16.28
N CYS A 152 -0.27 -15.64 15.79
CA CYS A 152 0.98 -16.00 16.46
C CYS A 152 2.03 -14.87 16.42
N PHE A 153 1.89 -13.92 15.48
CA PHE A 153 2.87 -12.86 15.24
C PHE A 153 2.31 -11.45 15.46
N TYR A 154 1.00 -11.27 15.31
CA TYR A 154 0.36 -9.95 15.34
C TYR A 154 -0.86 -9.94 16.26
N PRO A 155 -1.16 -8.78 16.89
CA PRO A 155 -2.33 -8.65 17.75
C PRO A 155 -3.62 -8.93 16.97
N THR A 156 -4.50 -9.74 17.52
CA THR A 156 -5.77 -10.12 16.86
C THR A 156 -6.70 -8.93 16.62
N ILE A 157 -6.60 -7.89 17.45
CA ILE A 157 -7.38 -6.65 17.29
C ILE A 157 -7.03 -5.89 16.00
N ALA A 158 -5.81 -6.08 15.49
CA ALA A 158 -5.39 -5.47 14.23
C ALA A 158 -5.69 -6.33 12.99
N MET A 159 -6.31 -7.49 13.18
CA MET A 159 -6.60 -8.43 12.10
C MET A 159 -8.05 -8.28 11.64
N ALA A 160 -8.26 -7.96 10.35
CA ALA A 160 -9.60 -7.95 9.79
C ALA A 160 -10.22 -9.36 9.79
N ALA A 161 -11.38 -9.51 10.44
CA ALA A 161 -12.14 -10.75 10.50
C ALA A 161 -13.27 -10.69 9.47
N HIS A 162 -13.01 -11.21 8.26
CA HIS A 162 -13.95 -11.23 7.16
C HIS A 162 -14.67 -12.57 7.05
N VAL A 163 -15.98 -12.53 6.90
CA VAL A 163 -16.82 -13.68 6.59
C VAL A 163 -17.52 -13.40 5.26
N SER A 164 -17.33 -14.29 4.30
CA SER A 164 -17.98 -14.21 2.99
C SER A 164 -18.69 -15.53 2.65
N ALA A 165 -19.65 -15.46 1.74
CA ALA A 165 -20.21 -16.65 1.13
C ALA A 165 -19.15 -17.26 0.19
N ASP A 166 -18.67 -18.44 0.52
CA ASP A 166 -17.80 -19.22 -0.34
C ASP A 166 -18.61 -20.29 -1.07
N LYS A 167 -18.42 -20.38 -2.38
CA LYS A 167 -19.04 -21.39 -3.23
C LYS A 167 -18.15 -22.60 -3.49
N ASN A 168 -16.91 -22.59 -2.96
CA ASN A 168 -15.91 -23.59 -3.30
C ASN A 168 -16.03 -24.89 -2.47
N HIS A 169 -16.92 -24.93 -1.48
CA HIS A 169 -17.18 -26.09 -0.63
C HIS A 169 -18.61 -26.63 -0.79
N GLN A 170 -19.16 -26.57 -1.99
CA GLN A 170 -20.39 -27.30 -2.32
C GLN A 170 -20.07 -28.63 -2.98
#